data_954aade896e575d219c890312288998d
#
_entry.id   954aade896e575d219c890312288998d
#
_cell.length_a   1.000
_cell.length_b   1.000
_cell.length_c   1.000
_cell.angle_alpha   90.00
_cell.angle_beta   90.00
_cell.angle_gamma   90.00
#
_symmetry.space_group_name_H-M   'P 1'
#
loop_
_entity.id
_entity.type
_entity.pdbx_description
1 polymer ?
#
loop_
_entity_poly.entity_id
_entity_poly.type
_entity_poly.pdbx_seq_one_letter_code
_entity_poly.pdbx_strand_id
1 'polypeptide(L)'
;SEMCIRDRLHSESVIKTVLKSLNKLNIKKIILDPVMVAKGGQRLVNKKSIKLLKNNLLKKVTLVTPNVPEAEVLSGISIKTVEDMVYAAKKINILGVKNVLIKGGHLSTKKIHDVLLSNNKVEIFNSKKIITKNTHGTGCTLSSAIATFYSCGKTLKKSCELGINYVNRAIMLGPNYGRGHGPINHINNIEIKKIK
;
A
#
# COMPACT_ATOMS: atom_id res chain seq x y z
N SER A 1 3.57 4.92 -18.78
CA SER A 1 3.45 6.36 -18.85
C SER A 1 4.43 7.04 -17.92
N GLU A 2 4.87 8.23 -18.27
CA GLU A 2 5.89 9.01 -17.55
C GLU A 2 5.54 9.31 -16.08
N MET A 3 4.28 9.52 -15.75
CA MET A 3 3.84 9.73 -14.36
C MET A 3 4.16 8.54 -13.45
N CYS A 4 4.00 7.32 -13.94
CA CYS A 4 4.33 6.13 -13.15
C CYS A 4 5.84 5.94 -12.90
N ILE A 5 6.70 6.51 -13.73
CA ILE A 5 8.17 6.46 -13.56
C ILE A 5 8.63 7.55 -12.60
N ARG A 6 8.04 8.72 -12.67
CA ARG A 6 8.44 9.90 -11.89
C ARG A 6 8.15 9.76 -10.39
N ASP A 7 7.08 9.10 -10.02
CA ASP A 7 6.57 9.05 -8.64
C ASP A 7 7.00 7.78 -7.87
N ARG A 8 7.97 7.01 -8.38
CA ARG A 8 8.28 5.68 -7.84
C ARG A 8 9.75 5.54 -7.47
N LEU A 9 10.02 4.61 -6.55
CA LEU A 9 11.38 4.20 -6.16
C LEU A 9 12.01 3.31 -7.24
N HIS A 10 11.99 3.75 -8.49
CA HIS A 10 12.36 2.95 -9.67
C HIS A 10 13.85 2.66 -9.80
N SER A 11 14.72 3.48 -9.21
CA SER A 11 16.17 3.35 -9.33
C SER A 11 16.89 3.36 -7.98
N GLU A 12 18.10 2.78 -7.97
CA GLU A 12 18.96 2.79 -6.79
C GLU A 12 19.33 4.21 -6.35
N SER A 13 19.52 5.14 -7.28
CA SER A 13 19.84 6.54 -6.99
C SER A 13 18.71 7.21 -6.22
N VAL A 14 17.47 7.00 -6.64
CA VAL A 14 16.28 7.54 -5.94
C VAL A 14 16.18 6.95 -4.55
N ILE A 15 16.32 5.62 -4.38
CA ILE A 15 16.26 4.98 -3.06
C ILE A 15 17.37 5.50 -2.14
N LYS A 16 18.60 5.67 -2.65
CA LYS A 16 19.74 6.23 -1.88
C LYS A 16 19.47 7.68 -1.45
N THR A 17 18.90 8.49 -2.34
CA THR A 17 18.54 9.88 -2.03
C THR A 17 17.45 9.93 -0.94
N VAL A 18 16.41 9.10 -1.06
CA VAL A 18 15.36 8.99 -0.05
C VAL A 18 15.96 8.57 1.30
N LEU A 19 16.82 7.56 1.33
CA LEU A 19 17.48 7.10 2.56
C LEU A 19 18.31 8.20 3.21
N LYS A 20 19.08 8.96 2.41
CA LYS A 20 19.86 10.11 2.88
C LYS A 20 18.95 11.18 3.50
N SER A 21 17.84 11.51 2.84
CA SER A 21 16.87 12.49 3.32
C SER A 21 16.18 12.02 4.61
N LEU A 22 15.76 10.77 4.68
CA LEU A 22 15.12 10.21 5.89
C LEU A 22 16.07 10.22 7.10
N ASN A 23 17.37 9.93 6.88
CA ASN A 23 18.36 10.01 7.94
C ASN A 23 18.57 11.45 8.44
N LYS A 24 18.53 12.43 7.52
CA LYS A 24 18.71 13.86 7.84
C LYS A 24 17.51 14.46 8.57
N LEU A 25 16.29 14.10 8.15
CA LEU A 25 15.05 14.71 8.63
C LEU A 25 14.48 14.10 9.92
N ASN A 26 15.05 13.02 10.43
CA ASN A 26 14.61 12.32 11.65
C ASN A 26 13.08 12.06 11.71
N ILE A 27 12.50 11.65 10.58
CA ILE A 27 11.06 11.36 10.47
C ILE A 27 10.76 10.03 11.18
N LYS A 28 9.81 10.05 12.14
CA LYS A 28 9.47 8.89 12.97
C LYS A 28 8.34 8.01 12.41
N LYS A 29 7.42 8.61 11.63
CA LYS A 29 6.25 7.92 11.10
C LYS A 29 6.32 7.88 9.57
N ILE A 30 6.75 6.77 9.01
CA ILE A 30 6.95 6.59 7.57
C ILE A 30 6.10 5.41 7.11
N ILE A 31 5.21 5.67 6.16
CA ILE A 31 4.41 4.64 5.49
C ILE A 31 4.97 4.46 4.07
N LEU A 32 5.33 3.23 3.72
CA LEU A 32 5.87 2.90 2.41
C LEU A 32 4.90 2.04 1.62
N ASP A 33 4.44 2.53 0.46
CA ASP A 33 3.81 1.71 -0.57
C ASP A 33 4.91 1.22 -1.54
N PRO A 34 5.30 -0.06 -1.50
CA PRO A 34 6.48 -0.57 -2.23
C PRO A 34 6.11 -0.93 -3.67
N VAL A 35 5.59 0.01 -4.44
CA VAL A 35 5.10 -0.25 -5.79
C VAL A 35 6.22 -0.76 -6.70
N MET A 36 6.10 -2.02 -7.16
CA MET A 36 7.10 -2.70 -7.98
C MET A 36 6.63 -3.00 -9.41
N VAL A 37 5.31 -3.07 -9.60
CA VAL A 37 4.69 -3.42 -10.89
C VAL A 37 3.60 -2.41 -11.21
N ALA A 38 3.58 -1.93 -12.46
CA ALA A 38 2.49 -1.09 -12.95
C ALA A 38 1.21 -1.92 -13.08
N LYS A 39 0.04 -1.27 -13.09
CA LYS A 39 -1.26 -1.92 -13.25
C LYS A 39 -1.37 -2.74 -14.56
N GLY A 40 -0.58 -2.41 -15.57
CA GLY A 40 -0.44 -3.16 -16.83
C GLY A 40 0.55 -4.33 -16.78
N GLY A 41 1.09 -4.72 -15.61
CA GLY A 41 2.02 -5.85 -15.46
C GLY A 41 3.49 -5.50 -15.73
N GLN A 42 3.81 -4.28 -16.18
CA GLN A 42 5.18 -3.87 -16.44
C GLN A 42 5.97 -3.70 -15.13
N ARG A 43 7.14 -4.31 -15.06
CA ARG A 43 8.06 -4.12 -13.93
C ARG A 43 8.59 -2.69 -13.90
N LEU A 44 8.41 -2.01 -12.78
CA LEU A 44 8.83 -0.62 -12.54
C LEU A 44 10.17 -0.55 -11.78
N VAL A 45 10.59 -1.64 -11.14
CA VAL A 45 11.75 -1.67 -10.24
C VAL A 45 12.66 -2.82 -10.64
N ASN A 46 13.96 -2.55 -10.81
CA ASN A 46 14.94 -3.58 -11.14
C ASN A 46 15.36 -4.39 -9.90
N LYS A 47 16.03 -5.55 -10.13
CA LYS A 47 16.47 -6.46 -9.06
C LYS A 47 17.41 -5.77 -8.04
N LYS A 48 18.30 -4.89 -8.48
CA LYS A 48 19.23 -4.16 -7.60
C LYS A 48 18.49 -3.19 -6.68
N SER A 49 17.52 -2.45 -7.22
CA SER A 49 16.66 -1.54 -6.44
C SER A 49 15.82 -2.30 -5.42
N ILE A 50 15.26 -3.47 -5.77
CA ILE A 50 14.54 -4.34 -4.82
C ILE A 50 15.47 -4.79 -3.68
N LYS A 51 16.72 -5.21 -3.99
CA LYS A 51 17.70 -5.58 -2.97
C LYS A 51 18.01 -4.41 -2.02
N LEU A 52 18.19 -3.22 -2.57
CA LEU A 52 18.45 -2.02 -1.77
C LEU A 52 17.25 -1.64 -0.89
N LEU A 53 16.03 -1.73 -1.43
CA LEU A 53 14.79 -1.53 -0.67
C LEU A 53 14.69 -2.52 0.49
N LYS A 54 14.87 -3.83 0.25
CA LYS A 54 14.82 -4.87 1.29
C LYS A 54 15.88 -4.67 2.37
N ASN A 55 17.11 -4.39 1.99
CA ASN A 55 18.24 -4.36 2.94
C ASN A 55 18.32 -3.06 3.74
N ASN A 56 17.83 -1.94 3.19
CA ASN A 56 18.06 -0.61 3.76
C ASN A 56 16.77 0.14 4.06
N LEU A 57 15.85 0.29 3.07
CA LEU A 57 14.70 1.17 3.23
C LEU A 57 13.65 0.57 4.17
N LEU A 58 13.38 -0.75 4.11
CA LEU A 58 12.40 -1.38 5.00
C LEU A 58 12.71 -1.18 6.48
N LYS A 59 13.99 -1.11 6.85
CA LYS A 59 14.42 -0.88 8.24
C LYS A 59 14.13 0.54 8.76
N LYS A 60 13.85 1.48 7.86
CA LYS A 60 13.60 2.89 8.18
C LYS A 60 12.11 3.24 8.25
N VAL A 61 11.24 2.35 7.77
CA VAL A 61 9.80 2.64 7.70
C VAL A 61 9.03 2.05 8.86
N THR A 62 7.95 2.73 9.23
CA THR A 62 7.04 2.29 10.30
C THR A 62 6.11 1.20 9.83
N LEU A 63 5.59 1.33 8.59
CA LEU A 63 4.68 0.39 7.96
C LEU A 63 5.02 0.26 6.48
N VAL A 64 5.03 -0.96 5.96
CA VAL A 64 5.04 -1.25 4.52
C VAL A 64 3.70 -1.83 4.11
N THR A 65 3.15 -1.42 2.94
CA THR A 65 1.82 -1.80 2.47
C THR A 65 1.83 -2.52 1.12
N PRO A 66 2.51 -3.68 0.99
CA PRO A 66 2.56 -4.42 -0.27
C PRO A 66 1.20 -5.01 -0.66
N ASN A 67 0.92 -5.11 -1.96
CA ASN A 67 -0.09 -6.01 -2.48
C ASN A 67 0.46 -7.44 -2.54
N VAL A 68 -0.38 -8.44 -2.90
CA VAL A 68 0.04 -9.84 -2.94
C VAL A 68 1.28 -10.06 -3.83
N PRO A 69 1.34 -9.63 -5.10
CA PRO A 69 2.54 -9.78 -5.93
C PRO A 69 3.79 -9.11 -5.34
N GLU A 70 3.66 -7.95 -4.73
CA GLU A 70 4.75 -7.24 -4.06
C GLU A 70 5.21 -7.97 -2.80
N ALA A 71 4.26 -8.53 -2.04
CA ALA A 71 4.55 -9.34 -0.85
C ALA A 71 5.29 -10.63 -1.23
N GLU A 72 4.94 -11.29 -2.34
CA GLU A 72 5.67 -12.44 -2.87
C GLU A 72 7.11 -12.09 -3.21
N VAL A 73 7.34 -10.96 -3.88
CA VAL A 73 8.70 -10.47 -4.19
C VAL A 73 9.49 -10.16 -2.92
N LEU A 74 8.86 -9.55 -1.91
CA LEU A 74 9.52 -9.19 -0.65
C LEU A 74 9.81 -10.40 0.23
N SER A 75 8.86 -11.32 0.37
CA SER A 75 8.96 -12.48 1.25
C SER A 75 9.70 -13.67 0.61
N GLY A 76 9.65 -13.78 -0.72
CA GLY A 76 10.18 -14.91 -1.49
C GLY A 76 9.28 -16.15 -1.48
N ILE A 77 8.01 -16.01 -1.09
CA ILE A 77 7.03 -17.11 -1.07
C ILE A 77 5.82 -16.80 -1.94
N SER A 78 5.20 -17.84 -2.50
CA SER A 78 3.92 -17.71 -3.22
C SER A 78 2.75 -17.56 -2.25
N ILE A 79 1.80 -16.70 -2.57
CA ILE A 79 0.66 -16.35 -1.72
C ILE A 79 -0.64 -16.69 -2.44
N LYS A 80 -1.35 -17.69 -1.93
CA LYS A 80 -2.65 -18.15 -2.47
C LYS A 80 -3.79 -18.02 -1.45
N THR A 81 -3.45 -18.04 -0.16
CA THR A 81 -4.40 -18.03 0.96
C THR A 81 -4.12 -16.88 1.91
N VAL A 82 -5.02 -16.65 2.86
CA VAL A 82 -4.83 -15.68 3.94
C VAL A 82 -3.71 -16.12 4.88
N GLU A 83 -3.57 -17.43 5.10
CA GLU A 83 -2.49 -18.02 5.91
C GLU A 83 -1.12 -17.76 5.28
N ASP A 84 -1.03 -17.86 3.94
CA ASP A 84 0.20 -17.48 3.21
C ASP A 84 0.51 -16.00 3.38
N MET A 85 -0.53 -15.13 3.38
CA MET A 85 -0.33 -13.70 3.64
C MET A 85 0.23 -13.45 5.04
N VAL A 86 -0.28 -14.16 6.05
CA VAL A 86 0.23 -14.07 7.44
C VAL A 86 1.69 -14.51 7.49
N TYR A 87 2.01 -15.62 6.83
CA TYR A 87 3.39 -16.12 6.78
C TYR A 87 4.32 -15.16 6.03
N ALA A 88 3.88 -14.62 4.88
CA ALA A 88 4.61 -13.61 4.13
C ALA A 88 4.84 -12.34 4.96
N ALA A 89 3.84 -11.87 5.71
CA ALA A 89 3.99 -10.71 6.58
C ALA A 89 5.08 -10.93 7.63
N LYS A 90 5.13 -12.11 8.25
CA LYS A 90 6.19 -12.49 9.20
C LYS A 90 7.57 -12.51 8.53
N LYS A 91 7.68 -13.07 7.32
CA LYS A 91 8.94 -13.07 6.54
C LYS A 91 9.39 -11.66 6.19
N ILE A 92 8.48 -10.77 5.80
CA ILE A 92 8.81 -9.37 5.51
C ILE A 92 9.23 -8.63 6.78
N ASN A 93 8.58 -8.90 7.92
CA ASN A 93 8.94 -8.31 9.22
C ASN A 93 10.39 -8.64 9.61
N ILE A 94 10.86 -9.87 9.37
CA ILE A 94 12.26 -10.29 9.60
C ILE A 94 13.25 -9.44 8.80
N LEU A 95 12.87 -8.82 7.68
CA LEU A 95 13.73 -7.89 6.94
C LEU A 95 13.97 -6.56 7.68
N GLY A 96 13.33 -6.36 8.83
CA GLY A 96 13.56 -5.23 9.73
C GLY A 96 12.49 -4.15 9.71
N VAL A 97 11.41 -4.31 8.95
CA VAL A 97 10.26 -3.39 9.04
C VAL A 97 9.40 -3.72 10.26
N LYS A 98 8.95 -2.70 11.00
CA LYS A 98 8.21 -2.91 12.25
C LYS A 98 6.80 -3.47 12.03
N ASN A 99 6.11 -3.01 10.99
CA ASN A 99 4.72 -3.41 10.72
C ASN A 99 4.52 -3.66 9.21
N VAL A 100 3.65 -4.60 8.87
CA VAL A 100 3.36 -5.00 7.48
C VAL A 100 1.86 -5.09 7.29
N LEU A 101 1.32 -4.39 6.28
CA LEU A 101 -0.08 -4.52 5.83
C LEU A 101 -0.08 -5.11 4.42
N ILE A 102 -0.40 -6.40 4.27
CA ILE A 102 -0.55 -7.03 2.95
C ILE A 102 -1.98 -6.81 2.45
N LYS A 103 -2.10 -6.21 1.25
CA LYS A 103 -3.38 -5.92 0.58
C LYS A 103 -3.86 -7.15 -0.19
N GLY A 104 -5.00 -7.73 0.20
CA GLY A 104 -5.51 -9.00 -0.35
C GLY A 104 -6.36 -8.88 -1.61
N GLY A 105 -6.51 -7.71 -2.19
CA GLY A 105 -7.37 -7.47 -3.36
C GLY A 105 -7.05 -8.28 -4.62
N HIS A 106 -5.89 -8.95 -4.67
CA HIS A 106 -5.46 -9.82 -5.78
C HIS A 106 -5.87 -11.29 -5.59
N LEU A 107 -6.33 -11.68 -4.41
CA LEU A 107 -6.81 -13.04 -4.19
C LEU A 107 -8.16 -13.27 -4.88
N SER A 108 -8.36 -14.50 -5.38
CA SER A 108 -9.60 -14.93 -6.06
C SER A 108 -10.69 -15.29 -5.06
N THR A 109 -10.92 -14.43 -4.06
CA THR A 109 -11.92 -14.62 -3.02
C THR A 109 -13.13 -13.69 -3.20
N LYS A 110 -14.31 -14.09 -2.68
CA LYS A 110 -15.52 -13.25 -2.67
C LYS A 110 -15.38 -12.02 -1.77
N LYS A 111 -14.52 -12.10 -0.76
CA LYS A 111 -14.21 -11.01 0.18
C LYS A 111 -12.73 -10.64 0.04
N ILE A 112 -12.40 -9.39 0.25
CA ILE A 112 -11.00 -8.94 0.35
C ILE A 112 -10.58 -9.11 1.81
N HIS A 113 -9.41 -9.71 2.01
CA HIS A 113 -8.78 -9.89 3.32
C HIS A 113 -7.45 -9.14 3.33
N ASP A 114 -7.37 -8.03 4.05
CA ASP A 114 -6.10 -7.32 4.25
C ASP A 114 -5.50 -7.76 5.59
N VAL A 115 -4.21 -8.15 5.58
CA VAL A 115 -3.53 -8.72 6.75
C VAL A 115 -2.53 -7.72 7.31
N LEU A 116 -2.76 -7.25 8.54
CA LEU A 116 -1.82 -6.40 9.29
C LEU A 116 -1.06 -7.26 10.32
N LEU A 117 0.26 -7.27 10.21
CA LEU A 117 1.16 -7.73 11.28
C LEU A 117 1.74 -6.51 11.98
N SER A 118 1.46 -6.35 13.27
CA SER A 118 1.95 -5.25 14.10
C SER A 118 2.20 -5.74 15.52
N ASN A 119 3.38 -5.44 16.09
CA ASN A 119 3.77 -5.88 17.43
C ASN A 119 3.57 -7.40 17.66
N ASN A 120 3.93 -8.21 16.69
CA ASN A 120 3.74 -9.67 16.64
C ASN A 120 2.28 -10.15 16.71
N LYS A 121 1.31 -9.23 16.59
CA LYS A 121 -0.11 -9.55 16.50
C LYS A 121 -0.57 -9.45 15.06
N VAL A 122 -1.44 -10.40 14.67
CA VAL A 122 -2.05 -10.43 13.35
C VAL A 122 -3.48 -9.94 13.46
N GLU A 123 -3.85 -8.99 12.61
CA GLU A 123 -5.21 -8.49 12.46
C GLU A 123 -5.65 -8.68 11.01
N ILE A 124 -6.87 -9.12 10.77
CA ILE A 124 -7.42 -9.34 9.44
C ILE A 124 -8.61 -8.39 9.26
N PHE A 125 -8.51 -7.52 8.25
CA PHE A 125 -9.60 -6.63 7.86
C PHE A 125 -10.36 -7.26 6.69
N ASN A 126 -11.68 -7.39 6.83
CA ASN A 126 -12.54 -7.98 5.81
C ASN A 126 -13.35 -6.91 5.10
N SER A 127 -13.32 -6.90 3.78
CA SER A 127 -14.08 -5.99 2.94
C SER A 127 -14.86 -6.75 1.86
N LYS A 128 -15.98 -6.20 1.41
CA LYS A 128 -16.68 -6.70 0.21
C LYS A 128 -15.86 -6.36 -1.04
N LYS A 129 -15.73 -7.32 -1.96
CA LYS A 129 -15.12 -7.06 -3.26
C LYS A 129 -16.10 -6.23 -4.11
N ILE A 130 -15.68 -5.02 -4.48
CA ILE A 130 -16.46 -4.12 -5.33
C ILE A 130 -16.06 -4.40 -6.77
N ILE A 131 -17.03 -4.81 -7.60
CA ILE A 131 -16.81 -5.06 -9.03
C ILE A 131 -16.90 -3.74 -9.77
N THR A 132 -15.75 -3.18 -10.17
CA THR A 132 -15.66 -1.92 -10.87
C THR A 132 -14.38 -1.80 -11.70
N LYS A 133 -14.41 -0.99 -12.74
CA LYS A 133 -13.21 -0.59 -13.51
C LYS A 133 -12.43 0.53 -12.82
N ASN A 134 -13.06 1.29 -11.91
CA ASN A 134 -12.49 2.47 -11.24
C ASN A 134 -11.63 2.07 -10.05
N THR A 135 -10.45 1.55 -10.32
CA THR A 135 -9.51 1.09 -9.29
C THR A 135 -8.12 1.71 -9.43
N HIS A 136 -7.98 2.77 -10.28
CA HIS A 136 -6.70 3.45 -10.42
C HIS A 136 -6.42 4.30 -9.16
N GLY A 137 -5.21 4.13 -8.61
CA GLY A 137 -4.76 4.89 -7.44
C GLY A 137 -5.16 4.32 -6.07
N THR A 138 -5.87 3.18 -5.99
CA THR A 138 -6.32 2.58 -4.71
C THR A 138 -5.19 2.33 -3.72
N GLY A 139 -4.06 1.76 -4.17
CA GLY A 139 -2.92 1.45 -3.31
C GLY A 139 -2.29 2.70 -2.70
N CYS A 140 -1.94 3.67 -3.55
CA CYS A 140 -1.34 4.92 -3.11
C CYS A 140 -2.29 5.72 -2.20
N THR A 141 -3.59 5.70 -2.49
CA THR A 141 -4.60 6.36 -1.64
C THR A 141 -4.70 5.70 -0.28
N LEU A 142 -4.66 4.35 -0.22
CA LEU A 142 -4.68 3.64 1.05
C LEU A 142 -3.48 4.04 1.92
N SER A 143 -2.28 4.02 1.38
CA SER A 143 -1.06 4.36 2.12
C SER A 143 -1.09 5.81 2.62
N SER A 144 -1.57 6.74 1.79
CA SER A 144 -1.72 8.15 2.15
C SER A 144 -2.78 8.36 3.23
N ALA A 145 -3.93 7.68 3.13
CA ALA A 145 -4.99 7.73 4.14
C ALA A 145 -4.51 7.18 5.49
N ILE A 146 -3.80 6.03 5.48
CA ILE A 146 -3.20 5.46 6.70
C ILE A 146 -2.21 6.46 7.31
N ALA A 147 -1.32 7.06 6.51
CA ALA A 147 -0.36 8.05 6.98
C ALA A 147 -1.06 9.25 7.64
N THR A 148 -2.13 9.75 7.03
CA THR A 148 -2.93 10.86 7.56
C THR A 148 -3.57 10.51 8.90
N PHE A 149 -4.31 9.39 8.99
CA PHE A 149 -4.95 9.00 10.25
C PHE A 149 -3.92 8.71 11.35
N TYR A 150 -2.79 8.10 11.00
CA TYR A 150 -1.71 7.81 11.95
C TYR A 150 -1.02 9.09 12.44
N SER A 151 -0.83 10.09 11.57
CA SER A 151 -0.29 11.40 11.97
C SER A 151 -1.23 12.15 12.90
N CYS A 152 -2.57 12.01 12.70
CA CYS A 152 -3.61 12.57 13.57
C CYS A 152 -3.78 11.83 14.90
N GLY A 153 -2.82 11.01 15.33
CA GLY A 153 -2.80 10.39 16.65
C GLY A 153 -3.61 9.09 16.80
N LYS A 154 -4.19 8.56 15.72
CA LYS A 154 -4.86 7.26 15.78
C LYS A 154 -3.83 6.12 15.94
N THR A 155 -4.23 5.01 16.57
CA THR A 155 -3.40 3.79 16.59
C THR A 155 -3.18 3.27 15.17
N LEU A 156 -2.10 2.52 14.93
CA LEU A 156 -1.80 1.98 13.60
C LEU A 156 -2.93 1.07 13.08
N LYS A 157 -3.46 0.17 13.94
CA LYS A 157 -4.62 -0.66 13.62
C LYS A 157 -5.82 0.18 13.18
N LYS A 158 -6.18 1.22 13.96
CA LYS A 158 -7.31 2.09 13.63
C LYS A 158 -7.06 2.90 12.37
N SER A 159 -5.83 3.32 12.12
CA SER A 159 -5.44 4.03 10.89
C SER A 159 -5.59 3.15 9.65
N CYS A 160 -5.21 1.86 9.73
CA CYS A 160 -5.43 0.89 8.67
C CYS A 160 -6.93 0.67 8.42
N GLU A 161 -7.72 0.43 9.46
CA GLU A 161 -9.18 0.28 9.35
C GLU A 161 -9.85 1.48 8.67
N LEU A 162 -9.54 2.69 9.13
CA LEU A 162 -10.10 3.93 8.57
C LEU A 162 -9.64 4.17 7.13
N GLY A 163 -8.37 3.86 6.81
CA GLY A 163 -7.82 3.95 5.45
C GLY A 163 -8.51 2.98 4.49
N ILE A 164 -8.72 1.74 4.90
CA ILE A 164 -9.44 0.72 4.12
C ILE A 164 -10.89 1.17 3.87
N ASN A 165 -11.59 1.64 4.89
CA ASN A 165 -12.95 2.14 4.76
C ASN A 165 -13.04 3.35 3.83
N TYR A 166 -12.10 4.29 3.92
CA TYR A 166 -12.02 5.45 3.03
C TYR A 166 -11.84 5.01 1.57
N VAL A 167 -10.93 4.08 1.29
CA VAL A 167 -10.68 3.59 -0.08
C VAL A 167 -11.88 2.83 -0.62
N ASN A 168 -12.51 1.96 0.18
CA ASN A 168 -13.72 1.24 -0.23
C ASN A 168 -14.84 2.21 -0.62
N ARG A 169 -15.06 3.26 0.15
CA ARG A 169 -16.04 4.32 -0.18
C ARG A 169 -15.64 5.07 -1.45
N ALA A 170 -14.35 5.39 -1.61
CA ALA A 170 -13.83 6.07 -2.80
C ALA A 170 -14.02 5.24 -4.07
N ILE A 171 -13.90 3.91 -3.98
CA ILE A 171 -14.15 2.97 -5.07
C ILE A 171 -15.65 2.93 -5.40
N MET A 172 -16.52 2.77 -4.39
CA MET A 172 -17.98 2.71 -4.58
C MET A 172 -18.53 3.96 -5.26
N LEU A 173 -17.98 5.12 -4.93
CA LEU A 173 -18.40 6.43 -5.46
C LEU A 173 -17.55 6.89 -6.65
N GLY A 174 -16.82 5.98 -7.30
CA GLY A 174 -16.00 6.29 -8.47
C GLY A 174 -16.80 6.91 -9.61
N PRO A 175 -16.29 7.96 -10.27
CA PRO A 175 -17.07 8.81 -11.19
C PRO A 175 -17.33 8.19 -12.57
N ASN A 176 -16.80 7.00 -12.86
CA ASN A 176 -16.94 6.29 -14.15
C ASN A 176 -16.48 7.10 -15.38
N TYR A 177 -15.43 7.89 -15.25
CA TYR A 177 -14.88 8.66 -16.36
C TYR A 177 -14.08 7.77 -17.33
N GLY A 178 -14.33 7.95 -18.64
CA GLY A 178 -13.59 7.30 -19.71
C GLY A 178 -13.89 5.81 -19.91
N ARG A 179 -13.17 5.18 -20.86
CA ARG A 179 -13.36 3.77 -21.26
C ARG A 179 -12.38 2.79 -20.59
N GLY A 180 -11.32 3.28 -19.99
CA GLY A 180 -10.27 2.49 -19.34
C GLY A 180 -10.50 2.28 -17.83
N HIS A 181 -9.40 2.02 -17.12
CA HIS A 181 -9.42 1.97 -15.66
C HIS A 181 -9.55 3.38 -15.08
N GLY A 182 -10.75 3.76 -14.67
CA GLY A 182 -11.04 5.07 -14.10
C GLY A 182 -10.45 5.30 -12.71
N PRO A 183 -10.39 6.57 -12.28
CA PRO A 183 -9.94 6.94 -10.94
C PRO A 183 -11.01 6.60 -9.89
N ILE A 184 -10.58 6.49 -8.65
CA ILE A 184 -11.47 6.48 -7.48
C ILE A 184 -11.89 7.92 -7.13
N ASN A 185 -12.96 8.08 -6.36
CA ASN A 185 -13.41 9.40 -5.89
C ASN A 185 -12.68 9.83 -4.63
N HIS A 186 -11.66 10.68 -4.74
CA HIS A 186 -10.88 11.18 -3.61
C HIS A 186 -11.64 12.15 -2.70
N ILE A 187 -12.70 12.77 -3.18
CA ILE A 187 -13.51 13.73 -2.41
C ILE A 187 -14.78 13.12 -1.82
N ASN A 188 -14.81 11.80 -1.68
CA ASN A 188 -15.99 11.02 -1.26
C ASN A 188 -16.54 11.35 0.14
N ASN A 189 -15.77 12.02 0.99
CA ASN A 189 -16.14 12.45 2.34
C ASN A 189 -16.39 13.95 2.45
N ILE A 190 -16.28 14.70 1.35
CA ILE A 190 -16.54 16.13 1.33
C ILE A 190 -17.99 16.32 0.90
N GLU A 191 -18.82 16.84 1.79
CA GLU A 191 -20.13 17.38 1.43
C GLU A 191 -19.89 18.67 0.64
N ILE A 192 -20.11 18.61 -0.68
CA ILE A 192 -20.15 19.82 -1.49
C ILE A 192 -21.42 20.58 -1.10
N LYS A 193 -21.32 21.47 -0.12
CA LYS A 193 -22.35 22.49 0.09
C LYS A 193 -22.47 23.23 -1.22
N LYS A 194 -23.64 23.14 -1.88
CA LYS A 194 -23.92 23.94 -3.07
C LYS A 194 -23.64 25.38 -2.70
N ILE A 195 -22.57 25.94 -3.25
CA ILE A 195 -22.32 27.37 -3.21
C ILE A 195 -23.45 27.95 -4.07
N LYS A 196 -24.40 28.60 -3.42
CA LYS A 196 -25.46 29.38 -4.08
C LYS A 196 -24.85 30.64 -4.64
#